data_4bb3c98dc7d86c84b34fef97a69bf125
#
_entry.id   4bb3c98dc7d86c84b34fef97a69bf125
#
_cell.length_a   1.000
_cell.length_b   1.000
_cell.length_c   1.000
_cell.angle_alpha   90.00
_cell.angle_beta   90.00
_cell.angle_gamma   90.00
#
_symmetry.space_group_name_H-M   'P 1'
#
loop_
_entity.id
_entity.type
_entity.pdbx_description
1 polymer ?
#
loop_
_entity_poly.entity_id
_entity_poly.type
_entity_poly.pdbx_seq_one_letter_code
_entity_poly.pdbx_strand_id
1 'polypeptide(L)'
;MYNVLDIERAGDWIGVCEGELDTLTLSKCVGIPCVGVPGANSWKKHYTRLLADFERVFIFADGDAPGREFANSLAKELPVTIIGFPDGEDVNSAYTKYGAEFIREKAGIVDV
;
A
#
# COMPACT_ATOMS: atom_id res chain seq x y z
N MET A 1 2.28 -2.48 -12.83
CA MET A 1 2.72 -2.17 -11.45
C MET A 1 3.65 -0.96 -11.48
N TYR A 2 3.36 0.00 -10.64
CA TYR A 2 4.19 1.21 -10.50
C TYR A 2 5.27 0.99 -9.46
N ASN A 3 6.40 1.69 -9.64
CA ASN A 3 7.48 1.81 -8.65
C ASN A 3 8.09 0.46 -8.25
N VAL A 4 8.26 -0.42 -9.21
CA VAL A 4 8.75 -1.79 -8.97
C VAL A 4 10.16 -1.83 -8.34
N LEU A 5 10.94 -0.79 -8.46
CA LEU A 5 12.27 -0.73 -7.84
C LEU A 5 12.21 -0.80 -6.31
N ASP A 6 11.09 -0.42 -5.71
CA ASP A 6 10.92 -0.53 -4.27
C ASP A 6 10.91 -1.99 -3.79
N ILE A 7 10.62 -2.95 -4.66
CA ILE A 7 10.73 -4.37 -4.32
C ILE A 7 12.17 -4.70 -3.90
N GLU A 8 13.16 -4.16 -4.60
CA GLU A 8 14.56 -4.37 -4.27
C GLU A 8 15.01 -3.59 -3.03
N ARG A 9 14.39 -2.45 -2.78
CA ARG A 9 14.72 -1.59 -1.64
C ARG A 9 14.03 -2.02 -0.36
N ALA A 10 12.92 -2.72 -0.47
CA ALA A 10 12.17 -3.20 0.67
C ALA A 10 12.97 -4.25 1.43
N GLY A 11 12.89 -4.21 2.76
CA GLY A 11 13.38 -5.28 3.60
C GLY A 11 12.32 -6.39 3.68
N ASP A 12 11.76 -6.57 4.87
CA ASP A 12 10.76 -7.61 5.10
C ASP A 12 9.32 -7.16 4.81
N TRP A 13 9.11 -5.87 4.61
CA TRP A 13 7.79 -5.27 4.44
C TRP A 13 7.65 -4.51 3.14
N ILE A 14 6.46 -4.54 2.57
CA ILE A 14 6.15 -3.72 1.40
C ILE A 14 4.70 -3.26 1.46
N GLY A 15 4.45 -2.05 0.97
CA GLY A 15 3.10 -1.53 0.80
C GLY A 15 2.60 -1.72 -0.62
N VAL A 16 1.30 -1.77 -0.77
CA VAL A 16 0.62 -1.78 -2.06
C VAL A 16 -0.47 -0.73 -2.04
N CYS A 17 -0.52 0.09 -3.08
CA CYS A 17 -1.55 1.10 -3.28
C CYS A 17 -2.19 0.93 -4.64
N GLU A 18 -3.37 1.52 -4.81
CA GLU A 18 -4.07 1.53 -6.09
C GLU A 18 -3.57 2.65 -7.00
N GLY A 19 -3.33 3.84 -6.47
CA GLY A 19 -2.95 5.01 -7.24
C GLY A 19 -1.44 5.22 -7.35
N GLU A 20 -0.99 5.74 -8.49
CA GLU A 20 0.41 6.06 -8.70
C GLU A 20 0.90 7.15 -7.74
N LEU A 21 0.11 8.21 -7.56
CA LEU A 21 0.48 9.32 -6.70
C LEU A 21 0.58 8.90 -5.24
N ASP A 22 -0.38 8.10 -4.76
CA ASP A 22 -0.34 7.57 -3.40
C ASP A 22 0.89 6.66 -3.20
N THR A 23 1.23 5.86 -4.20
CA THR A 23 2.42 5.01 -4.18
C THR A 23 3.69 5.85 -3.99
N LEU A 24 3.82 6.92 -4.75
CA LEU A 24 4.99 7.81 -4.66
C LEU A 24 5.02 8.55 -3.32
N THR A 25 3.87 8.95 -2.81
CA THR A 25 3.78 9.61 -1.50
C THR A 25 4.26 8.67 -0.38
N LEU A 26 3.81 7.43 -0.39
CA LEU A 26 4.27 6.44 0.59
C LEU A 26 5.76 6.18 0.47
N SER A 27 6.24 5.96 -0.74
CA SER A 27 7.64 5.63 -0.99
C SER A 27 8.58 6.79 -0.67
N LYS A 28 8.27 7.99 -1.15
CA LYS A 28 9.18 9.13 -1.11
C LYS A 28 8.96 10.05 0.09
N CYS A 29 7.73 10.21 0.54
CA CYS A 29 7.40 11.17 1.60
C CYS A 29 7.23 10.49 2.96
N VAL A 30 6.65 9.31 3.00
CA VAL A 30 6.43 8.56 4.24
C VAL A 30 7.58 7.61 4.53
N GLY A 31 8.27 7.13 3.50
CA GLY A 31 9.40 6.22 3.67
C GLY A 31 9.00 4.77 3.82
N ILE A 32 7.82 4.39 3.33
CA ILE A 32 7.36 3.01 3.28
C ILE A 32 7.56 2.49 1.87
N PRO A 33 8.44 1.50 1.63
CA PRO A 33 8.58 0.93 0.30
C PRO A 33 7.22 0.46 -0.21
N CYS A 34 6.85 0.90 -1.41
CA CYS A 34 5.50 0.70 -1.92
C CYS A 34 5.47 0.52 -3.43
N VAL A 35 4.65 -0.40 -3.87
CA VAL A 35 4.32 -0.56 -5.30
C VAL A 35 2.86 -0.23 -5.52
N GLY A 36 2.52 0.20 -6.73
CA GLY A 36 1.16 0.56 -7.10
C GLY A 36 0.61 -0.34 -8.18
N VAL A 37 -0.66 -0.66 -8.08
CA VAL A 37 -1.40 -1.43 -9.08
C VAL A 37 -2.70 -0.69 -9.38
N PRO A 38 -2.98 -0.32 -10.63
CA PRO A 38 -4.15 0.48 -10.97
C PRO A 38 -5.45 -0.33 -10.94
N GLY A 39 -5.94 -0.63 -9.73
CA GLY A 39 -7.20 -1.32 -9.51
C GLY A 39 -7.08 -2.83 -9.46
N ALA A 40 -8.10 -3.47 -8.88
CA ALA A 40 -8.15 -4.91 -8.66
C ALA A 40 -8.10 -5.72 -9.97
N ASN A 41 -8.72 -5.18 -11.03
CA ASN A 41 -8.76 -5.85 -12.32
C ASN A 41 -7.40 -5.91 -13.03
N SER A 42 -6.44 -5.10 -12.59
CA SER A 42 -5.08 -5.08 -13.12
C SER A 42 -4.14 -6.02 -12.37
N TRP A 43 -4.61 -6.68 -11.33
CA TRP A 43 -3.78 -7.62 -10.57
C TRP A 43 -3.49 -8.86 -11.41
N LYS A 44 -2.23 -9.24 -11.46
CA LYS A 44 -1.77 -10.40 -12.22
C LYS A 44 -1.16 -11.44 -11.29
N LYS A 45 -1.25 -12.70 -11.66
CA LYS A 45 -0.75 -13.80 -10.83
C LYS A 45 0.73 -13.68 -10.48
N HIS A 46 1.53 -13.15 -11.39
CA HIS A 46 2.95 -12.98 -11.10
C HIS A 46 3.21 -11.90 -10.04
N TYR A 47 2.30 -10.96 -9.83
CA TYR A 47 2.41 -10.00 -8.74
C TYR A 47 2.29 -10.71 -7.39
N THR A 48 1.37 -11.66 -7.29
CA THR A 48 1.24 -12.49 -6.07
C THR A 48 2.56 -13.18 -5.76
N ARG A 49 3.21 -13.75 -6.77
CA ARG A 49 4.50 -14.43 -6.59
C ARG A 49 5.62 -13.46 -6.19
N LEU A 50 5.64 -12.26 -6.80
CA LEU A 50 6.65 -11.25 -6.46
C LEU A 50 6.56 -10.80 -4.99
N LEU A 51 5.36 -10.74 -4.45
CA LEU A 51 5.13 -10.25 -3.10
C LEU A 51 5.05 -11.34 -2.04
N ALA A 52 5.01 -12.59 -2.44
CA ALA A 52 4.81 -13.72 -1.52
C ALA A 52 5.96 -13.92 -0.52
N ASP A 53 7.16 -13.48 -0.87
CA ASP A 53 8.35 -13.65 -0.02
C ASP A 53 8.48 -12.58 1.06
N PHE A 54 7.67 -11.53 1.01
CA PHE A 54 7.69 -10.51 2.05
C PHE A 54 7.03 -11.04 3.33
N GLU A 55 7.62 -10.74 4.46
CA GLU A 55 7.08 -11.10 5.76
C GLU A 55 5.73 -10.42 6.00
N ARG A 56 5.60 -9.15 5.57
CA ARG A 56 4.36 -8.39 5.66
C ARG A 56 4.10 -7.61 4.40
N VAL A 57 2.85 -7.68 3.94
CA VAL A 57 2.35 -6.87 2.84
C VAL A 57 1.22 -6.00 3.38
N PHE A 58 1.36 -4.70 3.28
CA PHE A 58 0.34 -3.73 3.70
C PHE A 58 -0.42 -3.23 2.48
N ILE A 59 -1.75 -3.28 2.54
CA ILE A 59 -2.59 -2.70 1.49
C ILE A 59 -3.15 -1.39 2.02
N PHE A 60 -2.76 -0.28 1.40
CA PHE A 60 -3.28 1.04 1.75
C PHE A 60 -4.50 1.33 0.89
N ALA A 61 -5.66 1.13 1.47
CA ALA A 61 -6.93 1.19 0.77
C ALA A 61 -7.58 2.57 0.90
N ASP A 62 -7.92 3.19 -0.23
CA ASP A 62 -8.70 4.42 -0.25
C ASP A 62 -10.03 4.24 0.47
N GLY A 63 -10.50 5.30 1.11
CA GLY A 63 -11.77 5.30 1.86
C GLY A 63 -12.98 5.40 0.97
N ASP A 64 -13.10 4.54 -0.02
CA ASP A 64 -14.23 4.46 -0.94
C ASP A 64 -14.52 3.00 -1.32
N ALA A 65 -15.61 2.77 -2.03
CA ALA A 65 -16.00 1.42 -2.42
C ALA A 65 -14.96 0.73 -3.33
N PRO A 66 -14.43 1.39 -4.38
CA PRO A 66 -13.37 0.78 -5.17
C PRO A 66 -12.13 0.43 -4.37
N GLY A 67 -11.73 1.27 -3.43
CA GLY A 67 -10.58 1.03 -2.57
C GLY A 67 -10.77 -0.19 -1.67
N ARG A 68 -11.96 -0.33 -1.09
CA ARG A 68 -12.30 -1.50 -0.29
C ARG A 68 -12.35 -2.78 -1.11
N GLU A 69 -12.89 -2.72 -2.33
CA GLU A 69 -12.90 -3.85 -3.25
C GLU A 69 -11.49 -4.28 -3.64
N PHE A 70 -10.63 -3.32 -3.92
CA PHE A 70 -9.22 -3.57 -4.22
C PHE A 70 -8.55 -4.33 -3.08
N ALA A 71 -8.67 -3.83 -1.87
CA ALA A 71 -8.07 -4.45 -0.69
C ALA A 71 -8.60 -5.87 -0.46
N ASN A 72 -9.91 -6.05 -0.55
CA ASN A 72 -10.52 -7.35 -0.35
C ASN A 72 -10.13 -8.36 -1.43
N SER A 73 -9.97 -7.91 -2.67
CA SER A 73 -9.52 -8.77 -3.76
C SER A 73 -8.09 -9.28 -3.53
N LEU A 74 -7.19 -8.38 -3.09
CA LEU A 74 -5.81 -8.76 -2.80
C LEU A 74 -5.73 -9.67 -1.57
N ALA A 75 -6.57 -9.47 -0.60
CA ALA A 75 -6.61 -10.32 0.59
C ALA A 75 -6.96 -11.78 0.29
N LYS A 76 -7.59 -12.05 -0.85
CA LYS A 76 -7.84 -13.41 -1.31
C LYS A 76 -6.61 -14.06 -1.96
N GLU A 77 -5.68 -13.25 -2.45
CA GLU A 77 -4.49 -13.71 -3.17
C GLU A 77 -3.28 -13.87 -2.25
N LEU A 78 -3.20 -13.05 -1.21
CA LEU A 78 -2.03 -12.97 -0.31
C LEU A 78 -2.47 -12.74 1.13
N PRO A 79 -1.69 -13.24 2.11
CA PRO A 79 -1.83 -12.76 3.49
C PRO A 79 -1.41 -11.29 3.55
N VAL A 80 -2.34 -10.40 3.85
CA VAL A 80 -2.08 -8.96 3.87
C VAL A 80 -2.64 -8.32 5.15
N THR A 81 -2.08 -7.15 5.50
CA THR A 81 -2.66 -6.27 6.50
C THR A 81 -3.28 -5.09 5.76
N ILE A 82 -4.57 -4.88 5.94
CA ILE A 82 -5.28 -3.79 5.27
C ILE A 82 -5.24 -2.55 6.15
N ILE A 83 -4.72 -1.46 5.59
CA ILE A 83 -4.71 -0.15 6.23
C ILE A 83 -5.76 0.70 5.51
N GLY A 84 -6.92 0.84 6.13
CA GLY A 84 -8.02 1.62 5.58
C GLY A 84 -7.94 3.09 6.00
N PHE A 85 -8.52 3.96 5.18
CA PHE A 85 -8.69 5.38 5.49
C PHE A 85 -10.17 5.70 5.66
N PRO A 86 -10.51 6.76 6.42
CA PRO A 86 -11.90 7.19 6.55
C PRO A 86 -12.53 7.51 5.19
N ASP A 87 -13.85 7.56 5.14
CA ASP A 87 -14.60 7.85 3.93
C ASP A 87 -14.09 9.12 3.24
N GLY A 88 -13.77 8.98 1.95
CA GLY A 88 -13.26 10.06 1.12
C GLY A 88 -11.79 10.38 1.30
N GLU A 89 -11.09 9.71 2.21
CA GLU A 89 -9.66 9.91 2.44
C GLU A 89 -8.82 8.89 1.69
N ASP A 90 -7.60 9.28 1.37
CA ASP A 90 -6.58 8.39 0.78
C ASP A 90 -5.20 8.71 1.41
N VAL A 91 -4.15 8.09 0.89
CA VAL A 91 -2.79 8.32 1.40
C VAL A 91 -2.41 9.80 1.27
N ASN A 92 -2.67 10.42 0.12
CA ASN A 92 -2.30 11.82 -0.10
C ASN A 92 -3.04 12.77 0.81
N SER A 93 -4.35 12.60 0.99
CA SER A 93 -5.11 13.46 1.89
C SER A 93 -4.68 13.28 3.35
N ALA A 94 -4.44 12.05 3.76
CA ALA A 94 -3.96 11.75 5.11
C ALA A 94 -2.57 12.34 5.35
N TYR A 95 -1.67 12.21 4.39
CA TYR A 95 -0.34 12.78 4.48
C TYR A 95 -0.39 14.31 4.60
N THR A 96 -1.22 14.95 3.79
CA THR A 96 -1.37 16.40 3.80
C THR A 96 -1.96 16.91 5.11
N LYS A 97 -2.93 16.20 5.68
CA LYS A 97 -3.60 16.61 6.91
C LYS A 97 -2.83 16.27 8.18
N TYR A 98 -2.19 15.11 8.22
CA TYR A 98 -1.67 14.54 9.46
C TYR A 98 -0.17 14.22 9.43
N GLY A 99 0.45 14.18 8.25
CA GLY A 99 1.88 13.93 8.11
C GLY A 99 2.26 12.45 8.01
N ALA A 100 3.57 12.23 7.81
CA ALA A 100 4.12 10.89 7.58
C ALA A 100 3.96 9.96 8.78
N GLU A 101 4.19 10.47 9.99
CA GLU A 101 4.14 9.63 11.20
C GLU A 101 2.75 9.07 11.47
N PHE A 102 1.70 9.83 11.15
CA PHE A 102 0.34 9.33 11.28
C PHE A 102 0.12 8.06 10.45
N ILE A 103 0.63 8.06 9.21
CA ILE A 103 0.49 6.92 8.31
C ILE A 103 1.33 5.74 8.80
N ARG A 104 2.55 5.99 9.26
CA ARG A 104 3.40 4.95 9.83
C ARG A 104 2.78 4.29 11.05
N GLU A 105 2.20 5.09 11.93
CA GLU A 105 1.53 4.57 13.12
C GLU A 105 0.32 3.71 12.77
N LYS A 106 -0.46 4.13 11.75
CA LYS A 106 -1.58 3.32 11.27
C LYS A 106 -1.13 1.94 10.79
N ALA A 107 0.01 1.86 10.15
CA ALA A 107 0.57 0.60 9.66
C ALA A 107 1.28 -0.18 10.76
N GLY A 108 1.48 0.41 11.94
CA GLY A 108 2.23 -0.21 13.01
C GLY A 108 3.74 -0.26 12.75
N ILE A 109 4.22 0.59 11.86
CA ILE A 109 5.65 0.69 11.54
C ILE A 109 6.27 1.70 12.48
N VAL A 110 7.19 1.24 13.30
CA VAL A 110 7.88 2.07 14.27
C VAL A 110 9.29 2.34 13.76
N ASP A 111 9.70 3.61 13.78
CA ASP A 111 11.09 3.98 13.54
C ASP A 111 11.92 3.52 14.74
N VAL A 112 12.91 2.75 14.44
CA VAL A 112 13.88 2.30 15.43
C VAL A 112 15.13 3.14 15.34
#